data_de74b104a11d30fc041f5b75125ddf76
#
_entry.id   de74b104a11d30fc041f5b75125ddf76
#
_cell.length_a   1.000
_cell.length_b   1.000
_cell.length_c   1.000
_cell.angle_alpha   90.00
_cell.angle_beta   90.00
_cell.angle_gamma   90.00
#
_symmetry.space_group_name_H-M   'P 1'
#
loop_
_entity.id
_entity.type
_entity.pdbx_description
1 polymer ?
#
loop_
_entity_poly.entity_id
_entity_poly.type
_entity_poly.pdbx_seq_one_letter_code
_entity_poly.pdbx_strand_id
1 'polypeptide(L)'
;RKEAAEAFGELLDYGLEQQQVGVKFLFQPGSTQFVNNPALRNEYGMWLQQIGQRAAQSQACLQVGGHTSRSGAEPLNERISLQRAVQVRQRLVAQNSRLSKRITTTGFGSSRAIVGSGTDDARDAVDRRVDFQVKDCAA
;
A
#
# COMPACT_ATOMS: atom_id res chain seq x y z
N ARG A 1 6.05 -0.61 22.01
CA ARG A 1 5.11 -0.28 20.94
C ARG A 1 5.22 1.16 20.51
N LYS A 2 5.22 2.05 21.49
CA LYS A 2 5.41 3.47 21.20
C LYS A 2 6.75 3.71 20.53
N GLU A 3 7.78 3.04 21.02
CA GLU A 3 9.12 3.11 20.44
C GLU A 3 9.16 2.56 19.03
N ALA A 4 8.43 1.46 18.76
CA ALA A 4 8.33 0.90 17.44
C ALA A 4 7.65 1.85 16.46
N ALA A 5 6.57 2.52 16.90
CA ALA A 5 5.88 3.49 16.06
C ALA A 5 6.75 4.70 15.75
N GLU A 6 7.52 5.18 16.74
CA GLU A 6 8.44 6.29 16.54
C GLU A 6 9.57 5.92 15.56
N ALA A 7 10.15 4.74 15.73
CA ALA A 7 11.21 4.26 14.83
C ALA A 7 10.67 4.11 13.40
N PHE A 8 9.47 3.55 13.25
CA PHE A 8 8.83 3.43 11.95
C PHE A 8 8.57 4.81 11.34
N GLY A 9 8.11 5.77 12.15
CA GLY A 9 7.87 7.13 11.70
C GLY A 9 9.15 7.81 11.21
N GLU A 10 10.26 7.59 11.89
CA GLU A 10 11.55 8.14 11.45
C GLU A 10 12.00 7.53 10.13
N LEU A 11 11.80 6.22 9.94
CA LEU A 11 12.07 5.56 8.67
C LEU A 11 11.19 6.11 7.56
N LEU A 12 9.93 6.39 7.85
CA LEU A 12 9.02 7.00 6.89
C LEU A 12 9.48 8.39 6.50
N ASP A 13 9.88 9.22 7.46
CA ASP A 13 10.37 10.56 7.17
C ASP A 13 11.56 10.50 6.22
N TYR A 14 12.51 9.61 6.50
CA TYR A 14 13.66 9.40 5.63
C TYR A 14 13.22 8.92 4.24
N GLY A 15 12.31 7.96 4.20
CA GLY A 15 11.79 7.43 2.93
C GLY A 15 11.08 8.49 2.11
N LEU A 16 10.26 9.32 2.76
CA LEU A 16 9.57 10.41 2.07
C LEU A 16 10.57 11.42 1.49
N GLU A 17 11.62 11.72 2.24
CA GLU A 17 12.66 12.63 1.79
C GLU A 17 13.44 12.05 0.61
N GLN A 18 13.72 10.75 0.64
CA GLN A 18 14.45 10.05 -0.42
C GLN A 18 13.53 9.54 -1.54
N GLN A 19 12.23 9.79 -1.45
CA GLN A 19 11.21 9.32 -2.39
C GLN A 19 11.14 7.80 -2.48
N GLN A 20 11.38 7.11 -1.35
CA GLN A 20 11.36 5.66 -1.27
C GLN A 20 10.61 5.21 -0.01
N VAL A 21 9.44 4.63 -0.21
CA VAL A 21 8.68 4.03 0.89
C VAL A 21 8.53 2.54 0.59
N GLY A 22 9.29 1.72 1.31
CA GLY A 22 9.36 0.28 1.08
C GLY A 22 8.33 -0.55 1.83
N VAL A 23 7.19 0.05 2.16
CA VAL A 23 6.13 -0.64 2.90
C VAL A 23 5.18 -1.32 1.95
N LYS A 24 4.80 -2.56 2.26
CA LYS A 24 3.84 -3.32 1.48
C LYS A 24 2.72 -3.81 2.37
N PHE A 25 1.49 -3.66 1.90
CA PHE A 25 0.31 -4.22 2.55
C PHE A 25 -0.14 -5.44 1.75
N LEU A 26 -0.26 -6.59 2.40
CA LEU A 26 -0.60 -7.84 1.73
C LEU A 26 -2.08 -8.16 1.90
N PHE A 27 -2.66 -8.80 0.90
CA PHE A 27 -4.10 -9.06 0.83
C PHE A 27 -4.39 -10.54 0.65
N GLN A 28 -5.57 -10.95 1.05
CA GLN A 28 -6.05 -12.30 0.80
C GLN A 28 -6.28 -12.53 -0.70
N PRO A 29 -6.15 -13.77 -1.18
CA PRO A 29 -6.42 -14.05 -2.60
C PRO A 29 -7.80 -13.58 -3.03
N GLY A 30 -7.85 -12.91 -4.18
CA GLY A 30 -9.11 -12.45 -4.76
C GLY A 30 -9.92 -11.47 -3.92
N SER A 31 -9.28 -10.79 -2.97
CA SER A 31 -9.96 -10.00 -1.95
C SER A 31 -9.33 -8.64 -1.77
N THR A 32 -10.10 -7.70 -1.22
CA THR A 32 -9.61 -6.41 -0.77
C THR A 32 -9.39 -6.37 0.75
N GLN A 33 -9.46 -7.53 1.39
CA GLN A 33 -9.15 -7.65 2.82
C GLN A 33 -7.69 -7.99 3.03
N PHE A 34 -7.08 -7.40 4.04
CA PHE A 34 -5.71 -7.73 4.43
C PHE A 34 -5.59 -9.20 4.80
N VAL A 35 -4.39 -9.73 4.69
CA VAL A 35 -4.12 -11.13 5.06
C VAL A 35 -4.70 -11.44 6.44
N ASN A 36 -5.15 -12.69 6.61
CA ASN A 36 -5.78 -13.12 7.86
C ASN A 36 -4.72 -13.49 8.89
N ASN A 37 -4.01 -12.48 9.38
CA ASN A 37 -2.97 -12.60 10.38
C ASN A 37 -3.15 -11.46 11.38
N PRO A 38 -3.62 -11.76 12.61
CA PRO A 38 -3.93 -10.69 13.58
C PRO A 38 -2.73 -9.80 13.92
N ALA A 39 -1.53 -10.39 14.01
CA ALA A 39 -0.33 -9.59 14.31
C ALA A 39 -0.03 -8.61 13.19
N LEU A 40 -0.10 -9.06 11.92
CA LEU A 40 0.11 -8.18 10.78
C LEU A 40 -0.98 -7.12 10.67
N ARG A 41 -2.23 -7.48 10.93
CA ARG A 41 -3.32 -6.51 10.87
C ARG A 41 -3.13 -5.39 11.89
N ASN A 42 -2.64 -5.73 13.08
CA ASN A 42 -2.31 -4.72 14.08
C ASN A 42 -1.16 -3.82 13.61
N GLU A 43 -0.14 -4.41 13.01
CA GLU A 43 0.96 -3.64 12.43
C GLU A 43 0.48 -2.73 11.31
N TYR A 44 -0.39 -3.23 10.45
CA TYR A 44 -0.94 -2.44 9.35
C TYR A 44 -1.70 -1.22 9.88
N GLY A 45 -2.44 -1.38 10.97
CA GLY A 45 -3.11 -0.24 11.60
C GLY A 45 -2.12 0.83 12.03
N MET A 46 -1.03 0.42 12.67
CA MET A 46 0.02 1.34 13.09
C MET A 46 0.70 1.97 11.86
N TRP A 47 0.99 1.18 10.83
CA TRP A 47 1.60 1.71 9.61
C TRP A 47 0.71 2.75 8.93
N LEU A 48 -0.58 2.48 8.81
CA LEU A 48 -1.51 3.43 8.19
C LEU A 48 -1.55 4.74 8.96
N GLN A 49 -1.55 4.66 10.28
CA GLN A 49 -1.55 5.86 11.13
C GLN A 49 -0.28 6.67 10.91
N GLN A 50 0.87 6.02 10.93
CA GLN A 50 2.16 6.71 10.78
C GLN A 50 2.35 7.24 9.37
N ILE A 51 1.99 6.46 8.35
CA ILE A 51 2.08 6.92 6.97
C ILE A 51 1.19 8.15 6.77
N GLY A 52 -0.05 8.08 7.24
CA GLY A 52 -0.98 9.21 7.12
C GLY A 52 -0.47 10.46 7.81
N GLN A 53 0.07 10.31 9.01
CA GLN A 53 0.58 11.43 9.79
C GLN A 53 1.82 12.04 9.16
N ARG A 54 2.81 11.20 8.81
CA ARG A 54 4.08 11.69 8.28
C ARG A 54 3.94 12.25 6.87
N ALA A 55 3.16 11.59 6.02
CA ALA A 55 2.92 12.09 4.66
C ALA A 55 2.22 13.44 4.69
N ALA A 56 1.26 13.63 5.61
CA ALA A 56 0.55 14.90 5.74
C ALA A 56 1.48 16.04 6.17
N GLN A 57 2.51 15.72 6.96
CA GLN A 57 3.49 16.71 7.40
C GLN A 57 4.56 17.00 6.37
N SER A 58 4.68 16.17 5.35
CA SER A 58 5.67 16.33 4.28
C SER A 58 5.07 17.13 3.12
N GLN A 59 5.91 17.41 2.11
CA GLN A 59 5.47 18.02 0.87
C GLN A 59 5.25 17.00 -0.24
N ALA A 60 5.31 15.72 0.09
CA ALA A 60 5.26 14.65 -0.90
C ALA A 60 3.84 14.32 -1.34
N CYS A 61 3.72 13.86 -2.56
CA CYS A 61 2.54 13.19 -3.07
C CYS A 61 2.82 11.69 -3.17
N LEU A 62 1.79 10.89 -2.97
CA LEU A 62 1.91 9.44 -2.99
C LEU A 62 1.09 8.86 -4.15
N GLN A 63 1.68 7.90 -4.85
CA GLN A 63 0.95 7.02 -5.73
C GLN A 63 0.80 5.68 -5.02
N VAL A 64 -0.44 5.26 -4.80
CA VAL A 64 -0.76 3.99 -4.16
C VAL A 64 -1.02 2.99 -5.29
N GLY A 65 -0.17 1.98 -5.38
CA GLY A 65 -0.27 0.97 -6.43
C GLY A 65 -0.80 -0.34 -5.89
N GLY A 66 -1.85 -0.86 -6.53
CA GLY A 66 -2.41 -2.16 -6.18
C GLY A 66 -1.96 -3.22 -7.17
N HIS A 67 -1.81 -4.45 -6.68
CA HIS A 67 -1.27 -5.56 -7.46
C HIS A 67 -1.99 -6.86 -7.13
N THR A 68 -1.92 -7.81 -8.06
CA THR A 68 -2.46 -9.16 -7.90
C THR A 68 -1.42 -10.19 -8.28
N SER A 69 -1.68 -11.44 -7.91
CA SER A 69 -0.95 -12.56 -8.49
C SER A 69 -1.35 -12.75 -9.95
N ARG A 70 -0.65 -13.62 -10.66
CA ARG A 70 -0.93 -13.87 -12.08
C ARG A 70 -2.04 -14.89 -12.33
N SER A 71 -2.77 -15.28 -11.29
CA SER A 71 -3.90 -16.18 -11.47
C SER A 71 -5.13 -15.40 -11.96
N GLY A 72 -6.00 -16.08 -12.69
CA GLY A 72 -7.25 -15.51 -13.14
C GLY A 72 -7.12 -14.56 -14.34
N ALA A 73 -8.25 -14.00 -14.75
CA ALA A 73 -8.34 -13.11 -15.90
C ALA A 73 -7.77 -11.72 -15.57
N GLU A 74 -7.00 -11.16 -16.49
CA GLU A 74 -6.36 -9.88 -16.24
C GLU A 74 -7.32 -8.72 -16.04
N PRO A 75 -8.46 -8.61 -16.75
CA PRO A 75 -9.41 -7.53 -16.44
C PRO A 75 -9.94 -7.57 -15.01
N LEU A 76 -10.14 -8.77 -14.45
CA LEU A 76 -10.51 -8.91 -13.05
C LEU A 76 -9.36 -8.51 -12.13
N ASN A 77 -8.14 -8.89 -12.47
CA ASN A 77 -6.94 -8.52 -11.70
C ASN A 77 -6.76 -7.01 -11.66
N GLU A 78 -6.97 -6.33 -12.78
CA GLU A 78 -6.90 -4.87 -12.80
C GLU A 78 -7.92 -4.23 -11.87
N ARG A 79 -9.15 -4.76 -11.86
CA ARG A 79 -10.21 -4.24 -10.98
C ARG A 79 -9.87 -4.46 -9.52
N ILE A 80 -9.46 -5.68 -9.15
CA ILE A 80 -9.13 -6.00 -7.76
C ILE A 80 -7.95 -5.16 -7.29
N SER A 81 -6.92 -5.03 -8.12
CA SER A 81 -5.74 -4.25 -7.76
C SER A 81 -6.09 -2.78 -7.53
N LEU A 82 -6.93 -2.21 -8.37
CA LEU A 82 -7.38 -0.83 -8.16
C LEU A 82 -8.19 -0.70 -6.88
N GLN A 83 -9.08 -1.65 -6.60
CA GLN A 83 -9.87 -1.63 -5.37
C GLN A 83 -9.00 -1.74 -4.12
N ARG A 84 -7.92 -2.53 -4.18
CA ARG A 84 -6.96 -2.61 -3.09
C ARG A 84 -6.28 -1.27 -2.84
N ALA A 85 -5.86 -0.60 -3.90
CA ALA A 85 -5.23 0.72 -3.81
C ALA A 85 -6.20 1.75 -3.25
N VAL A 86 -7.44 1.75 -3.74
CA VAL A 86 -8.48 2.68 -3.28
C VAL A 86 -8.75 2.48 -1.79
N GLN A 87 -8.82 1.23 -1.33
CA GLN A 87 -9.08 0.96 0.08
C GLN A 87 -7.96 1.51 0.97
N VAL A 88 -6.70 1.32 0.58
CA VAL A 88 -5.58 1.86 1.36
C VAL A 88 -5.63 3.39 1.36
N ARG A 89 -5.89 4.00 0.20
CA ARG A 89 -6.05 5.46 0.12
C ARG A 89 -7.15 5.95 1.07
N GLN A 90 -8.30 5.29 1.07
CA GLN A 90 -9.40 5.69 1.93
C GLN A 90 -9.00 5.66 3.41
N ARG A 91 -8.25 4.67 3.82
CA ARG A 91 -7.78 4.56 5.20
C ARG A 91 -6.78 5.66 5.54
N LEU A 92 -5.90 6.01 4.60
CA LEU A 92 -4.95 7.10 4.80
C LEU A 92 -5.65 8.44 4.89
N VAL A 93 -6.61 8.71 4.01
CA VAL A 93 -7.38 9.94 4.04
C VAL A 93 -8.22 10.04 5.31
N ALA A 94 -8.71 8.92 5.83
CA ALA A 94 -9.42 8.89 7.10
C ALA A 94 -8.53 9.28 8.27
N GLN A 95 -7.23 8.95 8.20
CA GLN A 95 -6.27 9.39 9.22
C GLN A 95 -5.98 10.89 9.11
N ASN A 96 -5.93 11.43 7.88
CA ASN A 96 -5.69 12.85 7.68
C ASN A 96 -6.28 13.30 6.35
N SER A 97 -7.33 14.11 6.42
CA SER A 97 -8.09 14.55 5.25
C SER A 97 -7.26 15.41 4.28
N ARG A 98 -6.15 15.99 4.74
CA ARG A 98 -5.27 16.78 3.87
C ARG A 98 -4.69 15.92 2.74
N LEU A 99 -4.61 14.62 2.95
CA LEU A 99 -4.04 13.71 1.97
C LEU A 99 -4.94 13.48 0.76
N SER A 100 -6.21 13.85 0.83
CA SER A 100 -7.17 13.57 -0.25
C SER A 100 -6.72 14.14 -1.60
N LYS A 101 -5.98 15.24 -1.60
CA LYS A 101 -5.49 15.89 -2.83
C LYS A 101 -4.06 15.48 -3.19
N ARG A 102 -3.44 14.63 -2.39
CA ARG A 102 -2.03 14.27 -2.58
C ARG A 102 -1.81 12.78 -2.80
N ILE A 103 -2.88 12.00 -2.87
CA ILE A 103 -2.78 10.56 -3.11
C ILE A 103 -3.53 10.19 -4.37
N THR A 104 -2.83 9.55 -5.30
CA THR A 104 -3.45 8.94 -6.48
C THR A 104 -3.40 7.41 -6.33
N THR A 105 -4.30 6.73 -7.04
CA THR A 105 -4.38 5.27 -7.00
C THR A 105 -4.20 4.71 -8.41
N THR A 106 -3.53 3.57 -8.52
CA THR A 106 -3.36 2.87 -9.77
C THR A 106 -3.50 1.37 -9.53
N GLY A 107 -4.26 0.69 -10.39
CA GLY A 107 -4.34 -0.76 -10.38
C GLY A 107 -3.48 -1.32 -11.48
N PHE A 108 -2.44 -2.06 -11.12
CA PHE A 108 -1.49 -2.64 -12.08
C PHE A 108 -1.86 -4.07 -12.49
N GLY A 109 -2.93 -4.64 -11.91
CA GLY A 109 -3.25 -6.04 -12.14
C GLY A 109 -2.08 -6.92 -11.76
N SER A 110 -1.73 -7.88 -12.60
CA SER A 110 -0.59 -8.76 -12.37
C SER A 110 0.68 -8.32 -13.12
N SER A 111 0.66 -7.16 -13.78
CA SER A 111 1.77 -6.74 -14.67
C SER A 111 3.08 -6.52 -13.93
N ARG A 112 3.04 -6.30 -12.62
CA ARG A 112 4.23 -6.08 -11.79
C ARG A 112 4.37 -7.16 -10.72
N ALA A 113 3.91 -8.38 -11.01
CA ALA A 113 4.06 -9.51 -10.10
C ALA A 113 5.55 -9.77 -9.83
N ILE A 114 5.89 -9.96 -8.56
CA ILE A 114 7.28 -10.20 -8.15
C ILE A 114 7.61 -11.68 -8.31
N VAL A 115 6.74 -12.55 -7.83
CA VAL A 115 6.91 -14.01 -7.91
C VAL A 115 6.33 -14.53 -9.21
N GLY A 116 5.06 -14.26 -9.47
CA GLY A 116 4.41 -14.56 -10.74
C GLY A 116 4.26 -16.03 -11.05
N SER A 117 4.12 -16.90 -10.01
CA SER A 117 3.98 -18.34 -10.25
C SER A 117 2.66 -18.71 -10.92
N GLY A 118 1.62 -17.89 -10.68
CA GLY A 118 0.30 -18.15 -11.24
C GLY A 118 -0.51 -19.18 -10.49
N THR A 119 0.01 -19.72 -9.38
CA THR A 119 -0.68 -20.73 -8.58
C THR A 119 -1.57 -20.12 -7.49
N ASP A 120 -1.36 -18.83 -7.19
CA ASP A 120 -2.10 -18.07 -6.17
C ASP A 120 -2.08 -18.72 -4.78
N ASP A 121 -0.99 -19.37 -4.47
CA ASP A 121 -0.75 -19.96 -3.15
C ASP A 121 0.19 -19.06 -2.33
N ALA A 122 0.80 -19.62 -1.27
CA ALA A 122 1.68 -18.85 -0.40
C ALA A 122 2.90 -18.27 -1.13
N ARG A 123 3.32 -18.87 -2.26
CA ARG A 123 4.45 -18.34 -3.03
C ARG A 123 4.11 -17.01 -3.69
N ASP A 124 2.84 -16.80 -4.03
CA ASP A 124 2.39 -15.55 -4.67
C ASP A 124 1.91 -14.51 -3.67
N ALA A 125 2.05 -14.77 -2.36
CA ALA A 125 1.50 -13.88 -1.34
C ALA A 125 2.00 -12.43 -1.49
N VAL A 126 3.27 -12.26 -1.81
CA VAL A 126 3.85 -10.92 -1.96
C VAL A 126 3.30 -10.18 -3.20
N ASP A 127 2.74 -10.91 -4.16
CA ASP A 127 2.15 -10.30 -5.35
C ASP A 127 0.78 -9.66 -5.06
N ARG A 128 0.10 -10.13 -4.03
CA ARG A 128 -1.21 -9.60 -3.60
C ARG A 128 -0.99 -8.43 -2.64
N ARG A 129 -0.55 -7.31 -3.18
CA ARG A 129 -0.06 -6.22 -2.34
C ARG A 129 -0.55 -4.84 -2.80
N VAL A 130 -0.40 -3.90 -1.88
CA VAL A 130 -0.38 -2.46 -2.19
C VAL A 130 0.99 -1.93 -1.79
N ASP A 131 1.59 -1.17 -2.66
CA ASP A 131 2.84 -0.47 -2.39
C ASP A 131 2.72 1.00 -2.76
N PHE A 132 3.77 1.75 -2.50
CA PHE A 132 3.75 3.21 -2.63
C PHE A 132 4.89 3.70 -3.50
N GLN A 133 4.60 4.72 -4.29
CA GLN A 133 5.63 5.50 -4.96
C GLN A 133 5.49 6.94 -4.50
N VAL A 134 6.59 7.51 -4.04
CA VAL A 134 6.63 8.91 -3.59
C VAL A 134 7.00 9.76 -4.79
N LYS A 135 6.26 10.83 -4.99
CA LYS A 135 6.46 11.75 -6.11
C LYS A 135 6.39 13.17 -5.61
N ASP A 136 7.01 14.08 -6.34
CA ASP A 136 6.77 15.50 -6.13
C ASP A 136 5.34 15.81 -6.57
N CYS A 137 4.66 16.61 -5.78
CA CYS A 137 3.32 17.05 -6.17
C CYS A 137 3.41 17.92 -7.40
N ALA A 138 2.53 17.66 -8.37
CA ALA A 138 2.44 18.51 -9.53
C ALA A 138 2.02 19.92 -9.10
N ALA A 139 2.68 20.91 -9.67
CA ALA A 139 2.37 22.30 -9.40
C ALA A 139 0.98 22.68 -9.93
#